data_c725e3ec9f8092a5538493440377f4e1
#
_entry.id   c725e3ec9f8092a5538493440377f4e1
#
_cell.length_a   1.000
_cell.length_b   1.000
_cell.length_c   1.000
_cell.angle_alpha   90.00
_cell.angle_beta   90.00
_cell.angle_gamma   90.00
#
_symmetry.space_group_name_H-M   'P 1'
#
loop_
_entity.id
_entity.type
_entity.pdbx_description
1 polymer ?
#
loop_
_entity_poly.entity_id
_entity_poly.type
_entity_poly.pdbx_seq_one_letter_code
_entity_poly.pdbx_strand_id
1 'polypeptide(L)'
;MPGGVALTSEQVRSHRILATGLARGSGSTDALPGWDLGVQDRDGSALIAVAARLDDRSSVPSIDDPAGTGRLLMLWSLRGSPHLHRRADAGGLAAALWPATDADAAARLSGDAGRLRADGADPQEAFRVVSDAMRSVITAPMTKGVASAAVTAVIPARFAGFCRPCGSVHVRELLFRLAALPAAVGLLPGTKPVVLAPLSKPFRAPRLLLGLGSFVAGYYRLYGTGRASDVGTHLGTSAAAIRASLPDDLMPVTVDGVRTQAPAGIVDLLRGVDVGAAASLVRLLPAGDPLLQPRDRAVLVSDRTAQQALWPTLGPPGAVLAGGGPAGIWRTRLHGPTLAVTISPWRRLTRTERAELELEAEIVRAVRRAAQVRLVIDG
;
A
#
# COMPACT_ATOMS: atom_id res chain seq x y z
N MET A 1 -31.50 -22.31 3.12
CA MET A 1 -30.34 -21.56 2.60
C MET A 1 -29.23 -22.54 2.38
N PRO A 2 -28.66 -22.74 1.15
CA PRO A 2 -27.49 -23.58 1.00
C PRO A 2 -26.40 -23.00 1.90
N GLY A 3 -25.81 -23.83 2.75
CA GLY A 3 -24.82 -23.43 3.73
C GLY A 3 -23.63 -22.80 3.02
N GLY A 4 -23.32 -21.53 3.34
CA GLY A 4 -22.15 -20.83 2.81
C GLY A 4 -20.87 -21.62 3.14
N VAL A 5 -19.86 -21.50 2.30
CA VAL A 5 -18.57 -22.17 2.51
C VAL A 5 -17.94 -21.67 3.80
N ALA A 6 -17.60 -22.59 4.69
CA ALA A 6 -16.86 -22.28 5.92
C ALA A 6 -15.35 -22.41 5.66
N LEU A 7 -14.61 -21.39 6.05
CA LEU A 7 -13.15 -21.31 6.01
C LEU A 7 -12.62 -20.95 7.40
N THR A 8 -11.36 -21.25 7.66
CA THR A 8 -10.67 -20.86 8.89
C THR A 8 -9.81 -19.61 8.66
N SER A 9 -9.55 -18.85 9.71
CA SER A 9 -8.56 -17.75 9.65
C SER A 9 -7.17 -18.27 9.27
N GLU A 10 -6.82 -19.49 9.63
CA GLU A 10 -5.56 -20.10 9.25
C GLU A 10 -5.45 -20.30 7.75
N GLN A 11 -6.51 -20.82 7.09
CA GLN A 11 -6.54 -20.96 5.63
C GLN A 11 -6.40 -19.58 4.94
N VAL A 12 -7.19 -18.60 5.35
CA VAL A 12 -7.14 -17.25 4.77
C VAL A 12 -5.79 -16.59 5.00
N ARG A 13 -5.21 -16.72 6.19
CA ARG A 13 -3.89 -16.17 6.52
C ARG A 13 -2.78 -16.84 5.72
N SER A 14 -2.79 -18.17 5.60
CA SER A 14 -1.83 -18.94 4.81
C SER A 14 -1.89 -18.55 3.33
N HIS A 15 -3.09 -18.41 2.77
CA HIS A 15 -3.27 -17.90 1.42
C HIS A 15 -2.64 -16.51 1.26
N ARG A 16 -2.93 -15.57 2.16
CA ARG A 16 -2.36 -14.22 2.10
C ARG A 16 -0.84 -14.23 2.13
N ILE A 17 -0.24 -15.07 2.98
CA ILE A 17 1.22 -15.22 3.07
C ILE A 17 1.79 -15.69 1.72
N LEU A 18 1.22 -16.74 1.14
CA LEU A 18 1.70 -17.29 -0.12
C LEU A 18 1.38 -16.38 -1.31
N ALA A 19 0.14 -15.90 -1.41
CA ALA A 19 -0.33 -15.05 -2.51
C ALA A 19 0.36 -13.68 -2.56
N THR A 20 0.83 -13.15 -1.44
CA THR A 20 1.64 -11.93 -1.42
C THR A 20 3.12 -12.17 -1.76
N GLY A 21 3.53 -13.40 -2.10
CA GLY A 21 4.86 -13.73 -2.60
C GLY A 21 5.93 -13.94 -1.52
N LEU A 22 5.54 -14.14 -0.26
CA LEU A 22 6.50 -14.30 0.85
C LEU A 22 7.21 -15.67 0.84
N ALA A 23 6.71 -16.65 0.07
CA ALA A 23 7.42 -17.92 -0.17
C ALA A 23 8.70 -17.71 -1.00
N ARG A 24 8.90 -16.51 -1.57
CA ARG A 24 9.92 -16.25 -2.59
C ARG A 24 9.60 -17.07 -3.86
N GLY A 25 10.44 -17.18 -4.84
CA GLY A 25 10.14 -17.86 -6.11
C GLY A 25 10.03 -16.88 -7.27
N SER A 26 10.29 -15.60 -7.02
CA SER A 26 10.33 -14.58 -8.07
C SER A 26 11.78 -14.18 -8.34
N GLY A 27 12.31 -14.61 -9.48
CA GLY A 27 13.66 -14.26 -9.93
C GLY A 27 13.83 -12.77 -10.30
N SER A 28 12.73 -11.99 -10.35
CA SER A 28 12.78 -10.57 -10.67
C SER A 28 11.73 -9.75 -9.95
N THR A 29 12.00 -8.47 -9.75
CA THR A 29 11.04 -7.50 -9.19
C THR A 29 9.78 -7.35 -10.03
N ASP A 30 9.86 -7.50 -11.36
CA ASP A 30 8.72 -7.33 -12.27
C ASP A 30 7.66 -8.44 -12.09
N ALA A 31 8.09 -9.63 -11.66
CA ALA A 31 7.24 -10.81 -11.50
C ALA A 31 6.59 -10.91 -10.11
N LEU A 32 6.89 -9.98 -9.18
CA LEU A 32 6.31 -10.04 -7.84
C LEU A 32 4.79 -9.87 -7.88
N PRO A 33 4.03 -10.66 -7.10
CA PRO A 33 2.61 -10.44 -6.93
C PRO A 33 2.35 -9.13 -6.19
N GLY A 34 1.19 -8.53 -6.43
CA GLY A 34 0.76 -7.33 -5.70
C GLY A 34 1.03 -6.00 -6.38
N TRP A 35 1.70 -5.97 -7.54
CA TRP A 35 1.86 -4.72 -8.30
C TRP A 35 0.54 -4.05 -8.68
N ASP A 36 -0.55 -4.80 -8.80
CA ASP A 36 -1.88 -4.22 -9.07
C ASP A 36 -2.31 -3.26 -7.96
N LEU A 37 -1.95 -3.54 -6.71
CA LEU A 37 -2.26 -2.68 -5.56
C LEU A 37 -1.10 -1.77 -5.18
N GLY A 38 0.10 -2.07 -5.68
CA GLY A 38 1.33 -1.40 -5.29
C GLY A 38 1.80 -1.75 -3.87
N VAL A 39 3.01 -1.35 -3.55
CA VAL A 39 3.61 -1.58 -2.22
C VAL A 39 3.68 -0.25 -1.48
N GLN A 40 2.89 -0.10 -0.41
CA GLN A 40 2.85 1.14 0.36
C GLN A 40 4.20 1.45 0.99
N ASP A 41 4.66 2.69 0.81
CA ASP A 41 5.88 3.17 1.45
C ASP A 41 5.59 3.94 2.75
N ARG A 42 6.38 3.62 3.76
CA ARG A 42 6.48 4.36 5.01
C ARG A 42 7.96 4.52 5.34
N ASP A 43 8.53 5.67 5.03
CA ASP A 43 9.96 5.96 5.28
C ASP A 43 10.94 4.91 4.70
N GLY A 44 10.73 4.53 3.44
CA GLY A 44 11.56 3.54 2.73
C GLY A 44 11.23 2.09 3.06
N SER A 45 10.05 1.82 3.61
CA SER A 45 9.59 0.46 3.93
C SER A 45 9.28 -0.38 2.70
N ALA A 46 8.85 0.25 1.59
CA ALA A 46 8.47 -0.48 0.38
C ALA A 46 9.60 -1.34 -0.19
N LEU A 47 10.84 -0.85 -0.15
CA LEU A 47 12.00 -1.62 -0.62
C LEU A 47 12.27 -2.84 0.26
N ILE A 48 12.05 -2.75 1.58
CA ILE A 48 12.17 -3.91 2.48
C ILE A 48 11.08 -4.94 2.15
N ALA A 49 9.83 -4.49 1.91
CA ALA A 49 8.74 -5.38 1.53
C ALA A 49 9.02 -6.10 0.20
N VAL A 50 9.59 -5.41 -0.80
CA VAL A 50 10.00 -6.00 -2.07
C VAL A 50 11.14 -6.99 -1.85
N ALA A 51 12.20 -6.61 -1.14
CA ALA A 51 13.36 -7.47 -0.88
C ALA A 51 13.00 -8.75 -0.11
N ALA A 52 12.01 -8.69 0.81
CA ALA A 52 11.51 -9.86 1.53
C ALA A 52 10.91 -10.94 0.60
N ARG A 53 10.60 -10.61 -0.65
CA ARG A 53 9.94 -11.47 -1.66
C ARG A 53 10.86 -11.97 -2.77
N LEU A 54 12.06 -11.41 -2.89
CA LEU A 54 13.02 -11.83 -3.92
C LEU A 54 13.75 -13.10 -3.49
N ASP A 55 14.01 -14.00 -4.46
CA ASP A 55 14.80 -15.22 -4.23
C ASP A 55 16.22 -14.89 -3.81
N ASP A 56 16.85 -13.99 -4.55
CA ASP A 56 18.17 -13.51 -4.21
C ASP A 56 18.11 -12.50 -3.05
N ARG A 57 18.47 -12.98 -1.86
CA ARG A 57 18.52 -12.18 -0.63
C ARG A 57 19.55 -11.05 -0.69
N SER A 58 20.52 -11.11 -1.59
CA SER A 58 21.52 -10.06 -1.80
C SER A 58 21.02 -8.95 -2.72
N SER A 59 19.94 -9.20 -3.45
CA SER A 59 19.35 -8.24 -4.38
C SER A 59 18.70 -7.07 -3.63
N VAL A 60 19.20 -5.88 -3.86
CA VAL A 60 18.63 -4.64 -3.30
C VAL A 60 17.88 -3.90 -4.40
N PRO A 61 16.55 -3.92 -4.38
CA PRO A 61 15.77 -3.18 -5.35
C PRO A 61 15.99 -1.66 -5.18
N SER A 62 15.91 -0.93 -6.29
CA SER A 62 16.01 0.53 -6.29
C SER A 62 14.72 1.17 -6.77
N ILE A 63 14.45 2.38 -6.28
CA ILE A 63 13.39 3.25 -6.79
C ILE A 63 14.03 4.24 -7.74
N ASP A 64 13.43 4.41 -8.90
CA ASP A 64 13.98 5.23 -9.96
C ASP A 64 13.46 6.68 -9.90
N ASP A 65 14.26 7.59 -10.45
CA ASP A 65 13.83 8.98 -10.66
C ASP A 65 12.58 9.00 -11.57
N PRO A 66 11.52 9.73 -11.20
CA PRO A 66 10.35 9.90 -12.04
C PRO A 66 10.69 10.39 -13.46
N ALA A 67 11.63 11.30 -13.61
CA ALA A 67 12.09 11.79 -14.90
C ALA A 67 13.02 10.83 -15.66
N GLY A 68 13.51 9.77 -15.02
CA GLY A 68 14.35 8.73 -15.62
C GLY A 68 13.58 7.67 -16.41
N THR A 69 14.25 6.57 -16.71
CA THR A 69 13.71 5.43 -17.50
C THR A 69 13.65 4.12 -16.73
N GLY A 70 14.01 4.11 -15.47
CA GLY A 70 14.03 2.91 -14.65
C GLY A 70 12.65 2.30 -14.39
N ARG A 71 12.63 1.13 -13.76
CA ARG A 71 11.44 0.25 -13.73
C ARG A 71 10.44 0.57 -12.63
N LEU A 72 10.88 1.07 -11.48
CA LEU A 72 10.05 1.29 -10.30
C LEU A 72 9.88 2.77 -9.99
N LEU A 73 8.65 3.18 -9.72
CA LEU A 73 8.27 4.54 -9.38
C LEU A 73 7.64 4.61 -8.01
N MET A 74 7.94 5.68 -7.28
CA MET A 74 7.19 6.09 -6.10
C MET A 74 6.10 7.08 -6.52
N LEU A 75 4.84 6.72 -6.28
CA LEU A 75 3.67 7.51 -6.67
C LEU A 75 2.73 7.69 -5.48
N TRP A 76 2.07 8.84 -5.39
CA TRP A 76 0.86 8.93 -4.58
C TRP A 76 -0.28 8.25 -5.32
N SER A 77 -0.76 7.13 -4.81
CA SER A 77 -1.82 6.34 -5.41
C SER A 77 -2.97 6.08 -4.43
N LEU A 78 -3.17 4.86 -3.99
CA LEU A 78 -4.27 4.50 -3.10
C LEU A 78 -4.28 5.37 -1.83
N ARG A 79 -5.42 5.98 -1.55
CA ARG A 79 -5.64 6.83 -0.36
C ARG A 79 -4.70 8.04 -0.26
N GLY A 80 -4.10 8.47 -1.38
CA GLY A 80 -3.10 9.54 -1.38
C GLY A 80 -1.81 9.21 -0.63
N SER A 81 -1.55 7.93 -0.36
CA SER A 81 -0.32 7.46 0.27
C SER A 81 0.74 7.14 -0.77
N PRO A 82 2.05 7.26 -0.43
CA PRO A 82 3.11 6.81 -1.31
C PRO A 82 3.05 5.29 -1.50
N HIS A 83 3.10 4.85 -2.74
CA HIS A 83 3.21 3.43 -3.10
C HIS A 83 4.26 3.26 -4.19
N LEU A 84 5.01 2.19 -4.10
CA LEU A 84 5.90 1.73 -5.14
C LEU A 84 5.09 0.97 -6.19
N HIS A 85 5.28 1.31 -7.45
CA HIS A 85 4.63 0.70 -8.61
C HIS A 85 5.64 0.48 -9.74
N ARG A 86 5.32 -0.38 -10.68
CA ARG A 86 6.08 -0.47 -11.94
C ARG A 86 5.77 0.77 -12.79
N ARG A 87 6.80 1.33 -13.43
CA ARG A 87 6.65 2.48 -14.33
C ARG A 87 5.69 2.19 -15.47
N ALA A 88 5.72 0.97 -16.01
CA ALA A 88 4.86 0.55 -17.11
C ALA A 88 3.37 0.64 -16.76
N ASP A 89 3.02 0.52 -15.49
CA ASP A 89 1.62 0.52 -15.04
C ASP A 89 1.07 1.92 -14.79
N ALA A 90 1.91 2.97 -14.71
CA ALA A 90 1.52 4.29 -14.22
C ALA A 90 0.32 4.90 -14.96
N GLY A 91 0.26 4.79 -16.29
CA GLY A 91 -0.87 5.28 -17.10
C GLY A 91 -2.17 4.52 -16.83
N GLY A 92 -2.10 3.18 -16.73
CA GLY A 92 -3.23 2.34 -16.38
C GLY A 92 -3.74 2.60 -14.96
N LEU A 93 -2.83 2.80 -14.01
CA LEU A 93 -3.17 3.17 -12.62
C LEU A 93 -3.89 4.52 -12.57
N ALA A 94 -3.40 5.53 -13.33
CA ALA A 94 -4.04 6.83 -13.39
C ALA A 94 -5.46 6.74 -13.96
N ALA A 95 -5.67 5.92 -15.01
CA ALA A 95 -6.97 5.69 -15.62
C ALA A 95 -7.93 4.94 -14.69
N ALA A 96 -7.45 3.93 -13.98
CA ALA A 96 -8.27 3.12 -13.07
C ALA A 96 -8.62 3.87 -11.76
N LEU A 97 -7.70 4.72 -11.26
CA LEU A 97 -7.91 5.49 -10.03
C LEU A 97 -8.61 6.84 -10.27
N TRP A 98 -8.86 7.23 -11.52
CA TRP A 98 -9.64 8.43 -11.80
C TRP A 98 -11.08 8.25 -11.31
N PRO A 99 -11.65 9.18 -10.54
CA PRO A 99 -13.02 9.05 -10.03
C PRO A 99 -14.03 9.05 -11.16
N ALA A 100 -14.85 8.00 -11.23
CA ALA A 100 -15.84 7.83 -12.29
C ALA A 100 -17.04 8.77 -12.16
N THR A 101 -17.36 9.19 -10.93
CA THR A 101 -18.51 10.04 -10.61
C THR A 101 -18.14 11.03 -9.51
N ASP A 102 -18.98 12.08 -9.34
CA ASP A 102 -18.82 13.00 -8.20
C ASP A 102 -18.93 12.28 -6.84
N ALA A 103 -19.79 11.28 -6.73
CA ALA A 103 -19.92 10.47 -5.52
C ALA A 103 -18.65 9.67 -5.21
N ASP A 104 -17.98 9.10 -6.23
CA ASP A 104 -16.68 8.43 -6.06
C ASP A 104 -15.59 9.44 -5.68
N ALA A 105 -15.53 10.59 -6.36
CA ALA A 105 -14.61 11.67 -6.03
C ALA A 105 -14.77 12.14 -4.57
N ALA A 106 -16.02 12.35 -4.16
CA ALA A 106 -16.33 12.73 -2.78
C ALA A 106 -15.90 11.68 -1.76
N ALA A 107 -16.13 10.40 -2.05
CA ALA A 107 -15.71 9.30 -1.18
C ALA A 107 -14.17 9.27 -1.01
N ARG A 108 -13.41 9.48 -2.10
CA ARG A 108 -11.93 9.53 -2.08
C ARG A 108 -11.40 10.72 -1.32
N LEU A 109 -12.06 11.88 -1.40
CA LEU A 109 -11.68 13.11 -0.70
C LEU A 109 -12.10 13.14 0.78
N SER A 110 -12.96 12.19 1.19
CA SER A 110 -13.40 12.07 2.58
C SER A 110 -13.93 13.41 3.14
N GLY A 111 -13.44 13.87 4.28
CA GLY A 111 -13.90 15.13 4.90
C GLY A 111 -13.68 16.40 4.07
N ASP A 112 -12.78 16.39 3.08
CA ASP A 112 -12.56 17.53 2.19
C ASP A 112 -13.70 17.71 1.16
N ALA A 113 -14.44 16.65 0.83
CA ALA A 113 -15.55 16.74 -0.12
C ALA A 113 -16.66 17.68 0.39
N GLY A 114 -17.03 17.59 1.66
CA GLY A 114 -18.02 18.47 2.27
C GLY A 114 -17.57 19.94 2.26
N ARG A 115 -16.29 20.19 2.52
CA ARG A 115 -15.71 21.54 2.49
C ARG A 115 -15.69 22.11 1.07
N LEU A 116 -15.31 21.30 0.06
CA LEU A 116 -15.35 21.72 -1.35
C LEU A 116 -16.75 22.13 -1.76
N ARG A 117 -17.77 21.33 -1.43
CA ARG A 117 -19.16 21.65 -1.74
C ARG A 117 -19.65 22.92 -1.04
N ALA A 118 -19.25 23.15 0.21
CA ALA A 118 -19.56 24.38 0.93
C ALA A 118 -18.92 25.62 0.28
N ASP A 119 -17.75 25.44 -0.38
CA ASP A 119 -17.08 26.48 -1.13
C ASP A 119 -17.57 26.56 -2.60
N GLY A 120 -18.66 25.88 -2.96
CA GLY A 120 -19.24 25.88 -4.30
C GLY A 120 -18.43 25.11 -5.34
N ALA A 121 -17.66 24.10 -4.92
CA ALA A 121 -16.84 23.28 -5.80
C ALA A 121 -17.38 21.85 -5.90
N ASP A 122 -17.39 21.31 -7.14
CA ASP A 122 -17.68 19.91 -7.41
C ASP A 122 -16.42 19.07 -7.16
N PRO A 123 -16.50 17.99 -6.35
CA PRO A 123 -15.37 17.10 -6.11
C PRO A 123 -14.72 16.52 -7.36
N GLN A 124 -15.48 16.10 -8.38
CA GLN A 124 -14.92 15.57 -9.62
C GLN A 124 -14.24 16.66 -10.46
N GLU A 125 -14.84 17.86 -10.53
CA GLU A 125 -14.22 19.03 -11.13
C GLU A 125 -12.88 19.38 -10.45
N ALA A 126 -12.84 19.30 -9.10
CA ALA A 126 -11.64 19.57 -8.33
C ALA A 126 -10.47 18.67 -8.73
N PHE A 127 -10.72 17.35 -8.93
CA PHE A 127 -9.68 16.44 -9.43
C PHE A 127 -9.12 16.89 -10.78
N ARG A 128 -9.99 17.26 -11.72
CA ARG A 128 -9.57 17.70 -13.06
C ARG A 128 -8.75 18.99 -12.99
N VAL A 129 -9.29 20.00 -12.33
CA VAL A 129 -8.62 21.33 -12.24
C VAL A 129 -7.27 21.25 -11.56
N VAL A 130 -7.18 20.52 -10.42
CA VAL A 130 -5.92 20.42 -9.69
C VAL A 130 -4.92 19.53 -10.43
N SER A 131 -5.35 18.45 -11.12
CA SER A 131 -4.44 17.65 -11.95
C SER A 131 -3.86 18.44 -13.12
N ASP A 132 -4.69 19.24 -13.80
CA ASP A 132 -4.24 20.09 -14.92
C ASP A 132 -3.29 21.19 -14.41
N ALA A 133 -3.58 21.82 -13.28
CA ALA A 133 -2.70 22.79 -12.64
C ALA A 133 -1.35 22.16 -12.24
N MET A 134 -1.36 20.99 -11.60
CA MET A 134 -0.11 20.29 -11.25
C MET A 134 0.74 19.98 -12.49
N ARG A 135 0.12 19.51 -13.56
CA ARG A 135 0.82 19.22 -14.82
C ARG A 135 1.45 20.49 -15.43
N SER A 136 0.77 21.64 -15.34
CA SER A 136 1.27 22.90 -15.90
C SER A 136 2.41 23.51 -15.11
N VAL A 137 2.42 23.38 -13.77
CA VAL A 137 3.41 24.05 -12.92
C VAL A 137 4.57 23.13 -12.52
N ILE A 138 4.38 21.80 -12.43
CA ILE A 138 5.42 20.86 -12.04
C ILE A 138 6.15 20.35 -13.28
N THR A 139 6.98 21.19 -13.89
CA THR A 139 7.75 20.88 -15.10
C THR A 139 9.19 20.43 -14.81
N ALA A 140 9.64 20.60 -13.57
CA ALA A 140 10.93 20.18 -13.05
C ALA A 140 10.78 19.72 -11.59
N PRO A 141 11.77 19.02 -11.03
CA PRO A 141 11.74 18.63 -9.62
C PRO A 141 11.58 19.84 -8.69
N MET A 142 10.62 19.78 -7.77
CA MET A 142 10.39 20.80 -6.76
C MET A 142 9.87 20.22 -5.46
N THR A 143 10.16 20.87 -4.33
CA THR A 143 9.66 20.41 -3.04
C THR A 143 8.14 20.48 -2.98
N LYS A 144 7.52 19.61 -2.18
CA LYS A 144 6.07 19.59 -1.97
C LYS A 144 5.50 20.96 -1.60
N GLY A 145 6.21 21.74 -0.74
CA GLY A 145 5.78 23.09 -0.34
C GLY A 145 5.74 24.06 -1.51
N VAL A 146 6.80 24.08 -2.33
CA VAL A 146 6.88 24.91 -3.54
C VAL A 146 5.81 24.51 -4.55
N ALA A 147 5.65 23.21 -4.80
CA ALA A 147 4.62 22.70 -5.70
C ALA A 147 3.19 23.06 -5.23
N SER A 148 2.91 22.90 -3.93
CA SER A 148 1.62 23.28 -3.35
C SER A 148 1.34 24.78 -3.51
N ALA A 149 2.32 25.66 -3.26
CA ALA A 149 2.17 27.10 -3.45
C ALA A 149 1.92 27.44 -4.93
N ALA A 150 2.70 26.86 -5.85
CA ALA A 150 2.56 27.12 -7.29
C ALA A 150 1.19 26.66 -7.83
N VAL A 151 0.71 25.48 -7.40
CA VAL A 151 -0.63 24.99 -7.75
C VAL A 151 -1.70 25.92 -7.19
N THR A 152 -1.57 26.32 -5.93
CA THR A 152 -2.54 27.22 -5.28
C THR A 152 -2.69 28.56 -6.00
N ALA A 153 -1.60 29.08 -6.54
CA ALA A 153 -1.59 30.36 -7.26
C ALA A 153 -2.37 30.33 -8.59
N VAL A 154 -2.55 29.15 -9.20
CA VAL A 154 -3.19 29.01 -10.53
C VAL A 154 -4.58 28.38 -10.50
N ILE A 155 -5.02 27.82 -9.36
CA ILE A 155 -6.36 27.25 -9.23
C ILE A 155 -7.37 28.26 -8.70
N PRO A 156 -8.68 28.14 -9.02
CA PRO A 156 -9.72 28.93 -8.38
C PRO A 156 -9.75 28.73 -6.86
N ALA A 157 -10.00 29.81 -6.12
CA ALA A 157 -9.96 29.83 -4.65
C ALA A 157 -10.85 28.73 -3.99
N ARG A 158 -11.98 28.37 -4.62
CA ARG A 158 -12.88 27.31 -4.11
C ARG A 158 -12.22 25.92 -3.96
N PHE A 159 -11.10 25.65 -4.62
CA PHE A 159 -10.36 24.39 -4.50
C PHE A 159 -9.25 24.43 -3.44
N ALA A 160 -8.94 25.61 -2.92
CA ALA A 160 -8.03 25.81 -1.80
C ALA A 160 -8.77 25.82 -0.47
N GLY A 161 -8.04 25.83 0.62
CA GLY A 161 -8.62 25.94 1.96
C GLY A 161 -7.60 26.31 3.01
N PHE A 162 -8.05 26.91 4.11
CA PHE A 162 -7.19 27.25 5.22
C PHE A 162 -6.70 25.98 5.94
N CYS A 163 -5.39 25.86 6.04
CA CYS A 163 -4.73 24.77 6.75
C CYS A 163 -4.24 25.26 8.12
N ARG A 164 -4.85 24.80 9.22
CA ARG A 164 -4.45 25.19 10.57
C ARG A 164 -2.96 24.90 10.89
N PRO A 165 -2.43 23.68 10.59
CA PRO A 165 -1.02 23.40 10.85
C PRO A 165 -0.04 24.29 10.09
N CYS A 166 -0.38 24.74 8.87
CA CYS A 166 0.47 25.60 8.03
C CYS A 166 0.22 27.10 8.28
N GLY A 167 -0.88 27.49 8.91
CA GLY A 167 -1.29 28.87 9.08
C GLY A 167 -1.59 29.61 7.77
N SER A 168 -1.87 28.89 6.68
CA SER A 168 -2.00 29.47 5.33
C SER A 168 -3.10 28.80 4.51
N VAL A 169 -3.56 29.48 3.46
CA VAL A 169 -4.48 28.92 2.46
C VAL A 169 -3.65 28.24 1.37
N HIS A 170 -3.98 26.99 1.09
CA HIS A 170 -3.37 26.24 -0.02
C HIS A 170 -4.33 25.18 -0.56
N VAL A 171 -3.99 24.59 -1.72
CA VAL A 171 -4.71 23.43 -2.27
C VAL A 171 -4.90 22.36 -1.19
N ARG A 172 -6.11 21.78 -1.11
CA ARG A 172 -6.41 20.80 -0.07
C ARG A 172 -5.49 19.59 -0.18
N GLU A 173 -4.93 19.16 0.94
CA GLU A 173 -3.82 18.19 1.01
C GLU A 173 -4.14 16.85 0.34
N LEU A 174 -5.31 16.27 0.63
CA LEU A 174 -5.68 14.98 0.05
C LEU A 174 -5.96 15.09 -1.44
N LEU A 175 -6.64 16.17 -1.88
CA LEU A 175 -6.87 16.45 -3.29
C LEU A 175 -5.54 16.62 -4.05
N PHE A 176 -4.59 17.40 -3.50
CA PHE A 176 -3.26 17.59 -4.08
C PHE A 176 -2.53 16.25 -4.30
N ARG A 177 -2.57 15.36 -3.30
CA ARG A 177 -1.92 14.04 -3.41
C ARG A 177 -2.60 13.15 -4.45
N LEU A 178 -3.94 13.09 -4.43
CA LEU A 178 -4.67 12.23 -5.35
C LEU A 178 -4.64 12.73 -6.79
N ALA A 179 -4.46 14.04 -7.00
CA ALA A 179 -4.33 14.66 -8.32
C ALA A 179 -2.94 14.47 -8.96
N ALA A 180 -1.91 14.08 -8.19
CA ALA A 180 -0.55 13.96 -8.68
C ALA A 180 -0.37 12.87 -9.74
N LEU A 181 -0.91 11.68 -9.50
CA LEU A 181 -0.82 10.57 -10.46
C LEU A 181 -1.51 10.90 -11.81
N PRO A 182 -2.77 11.39 -11.85
CA PRO A 182 -3.37 11.85 -13.10
C PRO A 182 -2.62 13.01 -13.77
N ALA A 183 -1.90 13.82 -13.00
CA ALA A 183 -1.02 14.86 -13.53
C ALA A 183 0.27 14.32 -14.14
N ALA A 184 0.53 13.02 -14.08
CA ALA A 184 1.80 12.38 -14.42
C ALA A 184 2.98 12.90 -13.58
N VAL A 185 2.76 13.06 -12.29
CA VAL A 185 3.75 13.50 -11.30
C VAL A 185 4.06 12.37 -10.32
N GLY A 186 5.35 12.08 -10.16
CA GLY A 186 5.88 11.11 -9.21
C GLY A 186 6.62 11.75 -8.05
N LEU A 187 7.10 10.92 -7.14
CA LEU A 187 7.88 11.32 -5.96
C LEU A 187 9.34 10.94 -6.16
N LEU A 188 10.24 11.86 -5.88
CA LEU A 188 11.68 11.58 -5.87
C LEU A 188 12.01 10.74 -4.62
N PRO A 189 12.65 9.56 -4.80
CA PRO A 189 12.90 8.67 -3.68
C PRO A 189 13.91 9.28 -2.68
N GLY A 190 13.71 8.99 -1.39
CA GLY A 190 14.67 9.35 -0.34
C GLY A 190 14.78 10.83 0.00
N THR A 191 13.93 11.71 -0.54
CA THR A 191 13.99 13.15 -0.28
C THR A 191 13.21 13.56 0.97
N LYS A 192 13.80 14.41 1.79
CA LYS A 192 13.17 15.08 2.92
C LYS A 192 13.58 16.56 2.91
N PRO A 193 12.66 17.49 2.65
CA PRO A 193 11.22 17.31 2.36
C PRO A 193 10.95 16.55 1.06
N VAL A 194 9.73 16.01 0.93
CA VAL A 194 9.29 15.30 -0.28
C VAL A 194 9.44 16.22 -1.51
N VAL A 195 10.03 15.70 -2.56
CA VAL A 195 10.19 16.35 -3.88
C VAL A 195 9.30 15.64 -4.89
N LEU A 196 8.54 16.42 -5.66
CA LEU A 196 7.73 15.97 -6.78
C LEU A 196 8.49 16.24 -8.08
N ALA A 197 8.33 15.35 -9.05
CA ALA A 197 8.93 15.50 -10.37
C ALA A 197 7.98 14.98 -11.47
N PRO A 198 8.01 15.57 -12.69
CA PRO A 198 7.22 15.05 -13.80
C PRO A 198 7.74 13.66 -14.20
N LEU A 199 6.84 12.79 -14.68
CA LEU A 199 7.23 11.50 -15.26
C LEU A 199 7.85 11.70 -16.65
N SER A 200 8.88 10.92 -16.99
CA SER A 200 9.58 10.99 -18.29
C SER A 200 8.66 10.72 -19.49
N LYS A 201 7.62 9.93 -19.29
CA LYS A 201 6.56 9.70 -20.29
C LYS A 201 5.24 10.23 -19.73
N PRO A 202 4.93 11.51 -19.94
CA PRO A 202 3.68 12.08 -19.46
C PRO A 202 2.50 11.46 -20.20
N PHE A 203 1.43 11.21 -19.48
CA PHE A 203 0.13 10.83 -20.01
C PHE A 203 -0.90 11.90 -19.63
N ARG A 204 -1.93 12.06 -20.42
CA ARG A 204 -3.06 12.95 -20.09
C ARG A 204 -4.05 12.22 -19.21
N ALA A 205 -4.86 12.98 -18.46
CA ALA A 205 -6.03 12.42 -17.78
C ALA A 205 -6.80 11.50 -18.75
N PRO A 206 -7.18 10.32 -18.29
CA PRO A 206 -7.72 9.29 -19.20
C PRO A 206 -9.00 9.75 -19.87
N ARG A 207 -9.07 9.60 -21.18
CA ARG A 207 -10.32 9.77 -21.92
C ARG A 207 -11.28 8.60 -21.70
N LEU A 208 -10.75 7.44 -21.36
CA LEU A 208 -11.47 6.22 -21.06
C LEU A 208 -11.22 5.84 -19.61
N LEU A 209 -12.28 5.72 -18.82
CA LEU A 209 -12.22 5.23 -17.47
C LEU A 209 -12.09 3.70 -17.49
N LEU A 210 -11.00 3.16 -16.96
CA LEU A 210 -10.82 1.71 -16.88
C LEU A 210 -11.58 1.10 -15.69
N GLY A 211 -12.04 1.94 -14.76
CA GLY A 211 -12.69 1.47 -13.53
C GLY A 211 -11.75 0.69 -12.60
N LEU A 212 -12.28 0.20 -11.50
CA LEU A 212 -11.52 -0.43 -10.43
C LEU A 212 -11.40 -1.96 -10.56
N GLY A 213 -11.81 -2.56 -11.69
CA GLY A 213 -11.87 -4.03 -11.85
C GLY A 213 -10.56 -4.74 -11.57
N SER A 214 -9.44 -4.25 -12.11
CA SER A 214 -8.11 -4.84 -11.86
C SER A 214 -7.68 -4.74 -10.40
N PHE A 215 -7.99 -3.65 -9.72
CA PHE A 215 -7.72 -3.48 -8.29
C PHE A 215 -8.57 -4.41 -7.42
N VAL A 216 -9.85 -4.55 -7.76
CA VAL A 216 -10.77 -5.45 -7.04
C VAL A 216 -10.33 -6.92 -7.23
N ALA A 217 -9.99 -7.31 -8.45
CA ALA A 217 -9.45 -8.63 -8.74
C ALA A 217 -8.12 -8.86 -8.00
N GLY A 218 -7.22 -7.89 -8.02
CA GLY A 218 -5.96 -7.90 -7.26
C GLY A 218 -6.18 -8.05 -5.76
N TYR A 219 -7.18 -7.36 -5.20
CA TYR A 219 -7.53 -7.48 -3.79
C TYR A 219 -7.93 -8.93 -3.42
N TYR A 220 -8.87 -9.53 -4.15
CA TYR A 220 -9.29 -10.90 -3.87
C TYR A 220 -8.19 -11.93 -4.12
N ARG A 221 -7.39 -11.75 -5.18
CA ARG A 221 -6.26 -12.62 -5.44
C ARG A 221 -5.24 -12.63 -4.29
N LEU A 222 -4.92 -11.47 -3.72
CA LEU A 222 -3.94 -11.36 -2.65
C LEU A 222 -4.51 -11.67 -1.26
N TYR A 223 -5.75 -11.25 -1.01
CA TYR A 223 -6.31 -11.29 0.36
C TYR A 223 -7.40 -12.33 0.55
N GLY A 224 -7.83 -12.97 -0.51
CA GLY A 224 -8.77 -14.10 -0.49
C GLY A 224 -10.20 -13.68 -0.26
N THR A 225 -10.50 -13.04 0.85
CA THR A 225 -11.86 -12.68 1.27
C THR A 225 -12.00 -11.19 1.55
N GLY A 226 -13.23 -10.66 1.38
CA GLY A 226 -13.56 -9.29 1.74
C GLY A 226 -14.98 -8.92 1.32
N ARG A 227 -15.64 -8.07 2.11
CA ARG A 227 -16.89 -7.44 1.71
C ARG A 227 -16.60 -6.23 0.82
N ALA A 228 -17.58 -5.78 0.06
CA ALA A 228 -17.45 -4.56 -0.75
C ALA A 228 -16.93 -3.35 0.05
N SER A 229 -17.32 -3.24 1.34
CA SER A 229 -16.83 -2.19 2.24
C SER A 229 -15.33 -2.33 2.56
N ASP A 230 -14.84 -3.56 2.69
CA ASP A 230 -13.44 -3.83 3.02
C ASP A 230 -12.55 -3.48 1.81
N VAL A 231 -12.98 -3.92 0.62
CA VAL A 231 -12.33 -3.60 -0.65
C VAL A 231 -12.34 -2.08 -0.90
N GLY A 232 -13.51 -1.42 -0.79
CA GLY A 232 -13.63 0.03 -0.96
C GLY A 232 -12.72 0.80 0.00
N THR A 233 -12.70 0.42 1.29
CA THR A 233 -11.81 1.04 2.29
C THR A 233 -10.33 0.85 1.92
N HIS A 234 -9.95 -0.34 1.43
CA HIS A 234 -8.58 -0.60 0.98
C HIS A 234 -8.19 0.30 -0.20
N LEU A 235 -9.08 0.46 -1.16
CA LEU A 235 -8.87 1.28 -2.35
C LEU A 235 -9.06 2.79 -2.10
N GLY A 236 -9.56 3.18 -0.94
CA GLY A 236 -9.80 4.58 -0.58
C GLY A 236 -11.05 5.17 -1.24
N THR A 237 -12.07 4.35 -1.47
CA THR A 237 -13.37 4.77 -1.99
C THR A 237 -14.53 4.07 -1.26
N SER A 238 -15.76 4.25 -1.73
CA SER A 238 -16.95 3.64 -1.13
C SER A 238 -17.26 2.26 -1.68
N ALA A 239 -18.00 1.45 -0.90
CA ALA A 239 -18.56 0.18 -1.39
C ALA A 239 -19.47 0.37 -2.63
N ALA A 240 -20.16 1.50 -2.74
CA ALA A 240 -21.00 1.82 -3.88
C ALA A 240 -20.16 2.02 -5.16
N ALA A 241 -19.03 2.73 -5.06
CA ALA A 241 -18.15 3.00 -6.19
C ALA A 241 -17.51 1.75 -6.81
N ILE A 242 -17.25 0.72 -6.01
CA ILE A 242 -16.66 -0.53 -6.51
C ILE A 242 -17.68 -1.55 -6.98
N ARG A 243 -18.98 -1.33 -6.75
CA ARG A 243 -20.03 -2.34 -6.98
C ARG A 243 -20.03 -2.89 -8.41
N ALA A 244 -19.85 -2.02 -9.39
CA ALA A 244 -19.79 -2.39 -10.80
C ALA A 244 -18.48 -3.14 -11.18
N SER A 245 -17.51 -3.19 -10.28
CA SER A 245 -16.23 -3.85 -10.47
C SER A 245 -16.11 -5.15 -9.67
N LEU A 246 -17.13 -5.51 -8.91
CA LEU A 246 -17.11 -6.78 -8.16
C LEU A 246 -17.20 -7.96 -9.12
N PRO A 247 -16.52 -9.10 -8.84
CA PRO A 247 -16.65 -10.31 -9.64
C PRO A 247 -18.09 -10.85 -9.67
N ASP A 248 -18.54 -11.33 -10.82
CA ASP A 248 -19.89 -11.91 -10.99
C ASP A 248 -20.05 -13.22 -10.22
N ASP A 249 -18.95 -13.97 -9.99
CA ASP A 249 -18.89 -15.23 -9.25
C ASP A 249 -18.69 -15.06 -7.74
N LEU A 250 -18.90 -13.84 -7.23
CA LEU A 250 -18.73 -13.54 -5.81
C LEU A 250 -19.75 -14.27 -4.95
N MET A 251 -19.29 -15.16 -4.09
CA MET A 251 -20.15 -16.00 -3.26
C MET A 251 -19.97 -15.70 -1.75
N PRO A 252 -21.02 -15.93 -0.92
CA PRO A 252 -20.92 -15.78 0.52
C PRO A 252 -20.08 -16.91 1.13
N VAL A 253 -19.15 -16.52 2.00
CA VAL A 253 -18.31 -17.41 2.79
C VAL A 253 -18.32 -16.98 4.26
N THR A 254 -17.93 -17.86 5.18
CA THR A 254 -17.65 -17.51 6.56
C THR A 254 -16.19 -17.83 6.89
N VAL A 255 -15.55 -16.95 7.65
CA VAL A 255 -14.20 -17.17 8.20
C VAL A 255 -14.34 -17.17 9.71
N ASP A 256 -14.14 -18.33 10.33
CA ASP A 256 -14.40 -18.57 11.77
C ASP A 256 -15.77 -18.01 12.21
N GLY A 257 -16.81 -18.26 11.40
CA GLY A 257 -18.18 -17.79 11.65
C GLY A 257 -18.48 -16.35 11.24
N VAL A 258 -17.47 -15.53 10.88
CA VAL A 258 -17.67 -14.16 10.41
C VAL A 258 -18.03 -14.15 8.92
N ARG A 259 -19.20 -13.59 8.58
CA ARG A 259 -19.66 -13.50 7.19
C ARG A 259 -18.82 -12.55 6.35
N THR A 260 -18.38 -13.02 5.18
CA THR A 260 -17.65 -12.26 4.17
C THR A 260 -17.97 -12.81 2.77
N GLN A 261 -17.19 -12.46 1.76
CA GLN A 261 -17.37 -12.90 0.38
C GLN A 261 -16.01 -13.24 -0.25
N ALA A 262 -16.04 -14.13 -1.24
CA ALA A 262 -14.89 -14.44 -2.08
C ALA A 262 -15.35 -14.90 -3.47
N PRO A 263 -14.59 -14.64 -4.56
CA PRO A 263 -14.84 -15.26 -5.86
C PRO A 263 -14.72 -16.79 -5.79
N ALA A 264 -15.51 -17.51 -6.57
CA ALA A 264 -15.54 -18.99 -6.54
C ALA A 264 -14.16 -19.61 -6.72
N GLY A 265 -13.39 -19.18 -7.73
CA GLY A 265 -12.03 -19.69 -7.94
C GLY A 265 -11.06 -19.39 -6.79
N ILE A 266 -11.26 -18.31 -6.04
CA ILE A 266 -10.48 -18.00 -4.84
C ILE A 266 -10.86 -18.92 -3.67
N VAL A 267 -12.13 -19.30 -3.56
CA VAL A 267 -12.57 -20.25 -2.53
C VAL A 267 -11.84 -21.60 -2.66
N ASP A 268 -11.66 -22.08 -3.89
CA ASP A 268 -10.93 -23.33 -4.13
C ASP A 268 -9.45 -23.21 -3.73
N LEU A 269 -8.80 -22.08 -4.03
CA LEU A 269 -7.43 -21.80 -3.58
C LEU A 269 -7.32 -21.71 -2.05
N LEU A 270 -8.31 -21.13 -1.38
CA LEU A 270 -8.34 -21.03 0.09
C LEU A 270 -8.50 -22.41 0.74
N ARG A 271 -9.31 -23.30 0.15
CA ARG A 271 -9.51 -24.67 0.64
C ARG A 271 -8.30 -25.56 0.45
N GLY A 272 -7.61 -25.40 -0.68
CA GLY A 272 -6.43 -26.19 -1.05
C GLY A 272 -5.10 -25.59 -0.62
N VAL A 273 -5.10 -24.51 0.21
CA VAL A 273 -3.87 -23.82 0.58
C VAL A 273 -2.92 -24.69 1.39
N ASP A 274 -1.64 -24.66 1.05
CA ASP A 274 -0.58 -25.32 1.84
C ASP A 274 -0.26 -24.50 3.11
N VAL A 275 -0.92 -24.88 4.20
CA VAL A 275 -0.72 -24.27 5.52
C VAL A 275 0.71 -24.53 6.04
N GLY A 276 1.26 -25.72 5.77
CA GLY A 276 2.62 -26.08 6.17
C GLY A 276 3.68 -25.23 5.51
N ALA A 277 3.56 -25.01 4.20
CA ALA A 277 4.44 -24.09 3.47
C ALA A 277 4.39 -22.66 4.04
N ALA A 278 3.19 -22.14 4.32
CA ALA A 278 3.05 -20.82 4.94
C ALA A 278 3.66 -20.78 6.36
N ALA A 279 3.49 -21.85 7.14
CA ALA A 279 3.99 -21.93 8.51
C ALA A 279 5.53 -22.03 8.60
N SER A 280 6.18 -22.52 7.56
CA SER A 280 7.65 -22.64 7.52
C SER A 280 8.37 -21.31 7.28
N LEU A 281 7.65 -20.26 6.87
CA LEU A 281 8.25 -19.00 6.48
C LEU A 281 8.58 -18.11 7.69
N VAL A 282 9.79 -17.52 7.66
CA VAL A 282 10.24 -16.51 8.61
C VAL A 282 10.62 -15.24 7.85
N ARG A 283 10.02 -14.09 8.19
CA ARG A 283 10.27 -12.81 7.49
C ARG A 283 10.23 -11.62 8.45
N LEU A 284 10.97 -10.58 8.14
CA LEU A 284 10.83 -9.26 8.74
C LEU A 284 9.99 -8.37 7.81
N LEU A 285 8.71 -8.24 8.11
CA LEU A 285 7.77 -7.46 7.31
C LEU A 285 7.72 -6.02 7.81
N PRO A 286 7.94 -5.00 6.96
CA PRO A 286 7.86 -3.61 7.39
C PRO A 286 6.41 -3.16 7.60
N ALA A 287 6.19 -2.02 8.27
CA ALA A 287 4.87 -1.48 8.60
C ALA A 287 3.93 -1.25 7.40
N GLY A 288 4.48 -1.04 6.20
CA GLY A 288 3.73 -0.86 4.94
C GLY A 288 3.54 -2.14 4.13
N ASP A 289 3.95 -3.30 4.66
CA ASP A 289 3.91 -4.56 3.92
C ASP A 289 2.50 -4.91 3.43
N PRO A 290 2.33 -5.41 2.18
CA PRO A 290 1.03 -5.81 1.64
C PRO A 290 0.27 -6.77 2.56
N LEU A 291 0.92 -7.74 3.20
CA LEU A 291 0.26 -8.68 4.13
C LEU A 291 -0.44 -7.97 5.29
N LEU A 292 0.07 -6.82 5.74
CA LEU A 292 -0.42 -6.09 6.91
C LEU A 292 -1.52 -5.06 6.59
N GLN A 293 -1.93 -4.92 5.31
CA GLN A 293 -2.87 -3.90 4.85
C GLN A 293 -4.36 -4.22 5.05
N PRO A 294 -4.83 -5.50 4.99
CA PRO A 294 -6.25 -5.81 5.19
C PRO A 294 -6.78 -5.33 6.54
N ARG A 295 -8.06 -4.94 6.55
CA ARG A 295 -8.71 -4.39 7.76
C ARG A 295 -9.25 -5.45 8.71
N ASP A 296 -9.45 -6.66 8.25
CA ASP A 296 -9.87 -7.82 9.04
C ASP A 296 -8.69 -8.39 9.85
N ARG A 297 -8.12 -7.54 10.69
CA ARG A 297 -6.88 -7.80 11.45
C ARG A 297 -6.92 -9.07 12.28
N ALA A 298 -8.11 -9.47 12.74
CA ALA A 298 -8.30 -10.69 13.52
C ALA A 298 -7.90 -11.97 12.74
N VAL A 299 -8.00 -11.97 11.41
CA VAL A 299 -7.53 -13.08 10.56
C VAL A 299 -6.01 -13.25 10.66
N LEU A 300 -5.26 -12.16 10.77
CA LEU A 300 -3.80 -12.19 10.90
C LEU A 300 -3.35 -12.39 12.35
N VAL A 301 -3.99 -11.70 13.28
CA VAL A 301 -3.63 -11.67 14.71
C VAL A 301 -4.91 -11.69 15.51
N SER A 302 -5.22 -12.79 16.20
CA SER A 302 -6.45 -12.93 16.99
C SER A 302 -6.39 -12.16 18.32
N ASP A 303 -5.21 -12.03 18.92
CA ASP A 303 -5.01 -11.34 20.19
C ASP A 303 -5.12 -9.82 20.03
N ARG A 304 -5.95 -9.15 20.83
CA ARG A 304 -6.19 -7.71 20.75
C ARG A 304 -5.00 -6.87 21.18
N THR A 305 -4.23 -7.33 22.15
CA THR A 305 -3.02 -6.61 22.63
C THR A 305 -1.95 -6.62 21.54
N ALA A 306 -1.74 -7.77 20.92
CA ALA A 306 -0.85 -7.89 19.77
C ALA A 306 -1.32 -7.04 18.57
N GLN A 307 -2.64 -6.96 18.31
CA GLN A 307 -3.16 -6.04 17.29
C GLN A 307 -2.84 -4.58 17.61
N GLN A 308 -3.02 -4.15 18.85
CA GLN A 308 -2.71 -2.77 19.28
C GLN A 308 -1.21 -2.47 19.16
N ALA A 309 -0.36 -3.43 19.49
CA ALA A 309 1.09 -3.32 19.37
C ALA A 309 1.54 -3.20 17.90
N LEU A 310 0.92 -3.98 16.98
CA LEU A 310 1.28 -3.99 15.57
C LEU A 310 0.71 -2.80 14.77
N TRP A 311 -0.49 -2.33 15.11
CA TRP A 311 -1.17 -1.25 14.40
C TRP A 311 -1.50 -0.04 15.29
N PRO A 312 -0.52 0.54 15.99
CA PRO A 312 -0.75 1.80 16.71
C PRO A 312 -1.02 2.93 15.71
N THR A 313 -1.68 3.98 16.18
CA THR A 313 -2.02 5.15 15.35
C THR A 313 -0.77 5.86 14.82
N LEU A 314 0.27 5.94 15.62
CA LEU A 314 1.54 6.61 15.28
C LEU A 314 2.70 5.64 15.37
N GLY A 315 3.62 5.73 14.40
CA GLY A 315 4.87 4.96 14.39
C GLY A 315 4.67 3.43 14.43
N PRO A 316 3.82 2.83 13.54
CA PRO A 316 3.63 1.40 13.55
C PRO A 316 4.95 0.66 13.33
N PRO A 317 5.22 -0.42 14.08
CA PRO A 317 6.38 -1.28 13.87
C PRO A 317 6.20 -2.16 12.63
N GLY A 318 7.25 -2.87 12.25
CA GLY A 318 7.14 -4.03 11.39
C GLY A 318 6.66 -5.27 12.15
N ALA A 319 6.21 -6.30 11.43
CA ALA A 319 5.82 -7.60 11.98
C ALA A 319 6.93 -8.64 11.77
N VAL A 320 7.15 -9.47 12.77
CA VAL A 320 7.89 -10.72 12.61
C VAL A 320 6.90 -11.79 12.16
N LEU A 321 7.06 -12.31 10.96
CA LEU A 321 6.33 -13.45 10.47
C LEU A 321 7.06 -14.73 10.85
N ALA A 322 6.41 -15.65 11.58
CA ALA A 322 6.94 -16.97 11.91
C ALA A 322 5.82 -17.90 12.37
N GLY A 323 5.88 -19.18 12.01
CA GLY A 323 4.87 -20.16 12.41
C GLY A 323 3.47 -19.88 11.83
N GLY A 324 3.42 -19.39 10.58
CA GLY A 324 2.17 -19.17 9.84
C GLY A 324 1.43 -17.87 10.17
N GLY A 325 2.06 -16.91 10.88
CA GLY A 325 1.46 -15.62 11.16
C GLY A 325 2.39 -14.64 11.84
N PRO A 326 1.94 -13.42 12.15
CA PRO A 326 2.71 -12.49 12.96
C PRO A 326 2.98 -13.07 14.36
N ALA A 327 4.25 -13.16 14.74
CA ALA A 327 4.75 -13.71 16.00
C ALA A 327 5.46 -12.68 16.89
N GLY A 328 5.45 -11.42 16.50
CA GLY A 328 6.09 -10.32 17.22
C GLY A 328 6.15 -9.07 16.37
N ILE A 329 6.76 -8.06 16.92
CA ILE A 329 7.04 -6.79 16.23
C ILE A 329 8.55 -6.55 16.15
N TRP A 330 8.97 -5.71 15.21
CA TRP A 330 10.35 -5.27 15.12
C TRP A 330 10.47 -3.78 14.79
N ARG A 331 11.58 -3.19 15.17
CA ARG A 331 11.93 -1.79 14.91
C ARG A 331 13.39 -1.67 14.54
N THR A 332 13.76 -0.56 13.89
CA THR A 332 15.15 -0.27 13.58
C THR A 332 15.58 1.07 14.17
N ARG A 333 16.86 1.14 14.55
CA ARG A 333 17.53 2.38 14.90
C ARG A 333 18.95 2.39 14.34
N LEU A 334 19.31 3.48 13.67
CA LEU A 334 20.67 3.65 13.14
C LEU A 334 21.55 4.31 14.22
N HIS A 335 22.69 3.68 14.52
CA HIS A 335 23.72 4.20 15.42
C HIS A 335 25.05 4.22 14.67
N GLY A 336 25.44 5.40 14.16
CA GLY A 336 26.60 5.51 13.28
C GLY A 336 26.47 4.57 12.09
N PRO A 337 27.45 3.68 11.82
CA PRO A 337 27.40 2.74 10.70
C PRO A 337 26.53 1.49 10.95
N THR A 338 26.06 1.28 12.18
CA THR A 338 25.38 0.05 12.61
C THR A 338 23.87 0.25 12.70
N LEU A 339 23.12 -0.62 12.03
CA LEU A 339 21.67 -0.72 12.10
C LEU A 339 21.31 -1.70 13.25
N ALA A 340 20.74 -1.19 14.33
CA ALA A 340 20.14 -2.04 15.35
C ALA A 340 18.73 -2.47 14.88
N VAL A 341 18.48 -3.78 14.82
CA VAL A 341 17.17 -4.39 14.58
C VAL A 341 16.73 -5.02 15.90
N THR A 342 15.70 -4.47 16.52
CA THR A 342 15.15 -4.98 17.79
C THR A 342 13.86 -5.72 17.52
N ILE A 343 13.77 -6.96 17.96
CA ILE A 343 12.59 -7.83 17.86
C ILE A 343 12.00 -8.02 19.24
N SER A 344 10.70 -7.75 19.39
CA SER A 344 9.92 -8.04 20.59
C SER A 344 8.91 -9.15 20.23
N PRO A 345 9.26 -10.43 20.46
CA PRO A 345 8.41 -11.56 20.10
C PRO A 345 7.25 -11.72 21.09
N TRP A 346 6.12 -12.25 20.61
CA TRP A 346 4.94 -12.55 21.45
C TRP A 346 4.96 -13.99 21.99
N ARG A 347 5.87 -14.81 21.48
CA ARG A 347 6.13 -16.19 21.93
C ARG A 347 7.63 -16.48 21.84
N ARG A 348 8.04 -17.54 22.49
CA ARG A 348 9.41 -18.04 22.34
C ARG A 348 9.67 -18.43 20.89
N LEU A 349 10.75 -17.91 20.31
CA LEU A 349 11.23 -18.25 18.98
C LEU A 349 12.13 -19.49 19.05
N THR A 350 11.94 -20.40 18.10
CA THR A 350 12.80 -21.59 17.94
C THR A 350 14.22 -21.20 17.51
N ARG A 351 15.17 -22.12 17.59
CA ARG A 351 16.54 -21.90 17.12
C ARG A 351 16.57 -21.61 15.61
N THR A 352 15.79 -22.35 14.83
CA THR A 352 15.68 -22.15 13.38
C THR A 352 15.10 -20.77 13.04
N GLU A 353 14.02 -20.35 13.73
CA GLU A 353 13.43 -19.03 13.52
C GLU A 353 14.42 -17.90 13.83
N ARG A 354 15.22 -18.04 14.89
CA ARG A 354 16.27 -17.05 15.23
C ARG A 354 17.34 -16.95 14.14
N ALA A 355 17.82 -18.08 13.65
CA ALA A 355 18.82 -18.11 12.55
C ALA A 355 18.28 -17.49 11.27
N GLU A 356 17.00 -17.75 10.89
CA GLU A 356 16.38 -17.11 9.74
C GLU A 356 16.21 -15.59 9.94
N LEU A 357 15.89 -15.12 11.15
CA LEU A 357 15.78 -13.70 11.45
C LEU A 357 17.11 -12.95 11.36
N GLU A 358 18.24 -13.62 11.62
CA GLU A 358 19.57 -13.04 11.37
C GLU A 358 19.77 -12.77 9.87
N LEU A 359 19.39 -13.72 9.02
CA LEU A 359 19.44 -13.55 7.56
C LEU A 359 18.47 -12.45 7.06
N GLU A 360 17.28 -12.38 7.62
CA GLU A 360 16.32 -11.32 7.29
C GLU A 360 16.81 -9.94 7.74
N ALA A 361 17.52 -9.84 8.87
CA ALA A 361 18.12 -8.59 9.33
C ALA A 361 19.20 -8.09 8.38
N GLU A 362 19.97 -8.99 7.74
CA GLU A 362 20.94 -8.63 6.70
C GLU A 362 20.26 -8.03 5.47
N ILE A 363 19.09 -8.54 5.06
CA ILE A 363 18.31 -7.93 3.98
C ILE A 363 17.91 -6.49 4.35
N VAL A 364 17.41 -6.30 5.58
CA VAL A 364 17.04 -4.96 6.06
C VAL A 364 18.26 -4.03 6.09
N ARG A 365 19.42 -4.51 6.53
CA ARG A 365 20.70 -3.78 6.51
C ARG A 365 21.05 -3.31 5.09
N ALA A 366 21.02 -4.24 4.14
CA ALA A 366 21.38 -3.94 2.76
C ALA A 366 20.44 -2.88 2.15
N VAL A 367 19.12 -3.00 2.34
CA VAL A 367 18.13 -2.02 1.89
C VAL A 367 18.34 -0.66 2.57
N ARG A 368 18.68 -0.64 3.85
CA ARG A 368 18.97 0.59 4.62
C ARG A 368 20.37 1.16 4.36
N ARG A 369 21.18 0.47 3.56
CA ARG A 369 22.59 0.85 3.23
C ARG A 369 23.46 1.07 4.47
N ALA A 370 23.20 0.32 5.54
CA ALA A 370 24.03 0.33 6.73
C ALA A 370 25.25 -0.56 6.55
N ALA A 371 26.40 -0.19 7.15
CA ALA A 371 27.62 -0.99 7.04
C ALA A 371 27.52 -2.31 7.84
N GLN A 372 26.81 -2.27 8.98
CA GLN A 372 26.66 -3.41 9.86
C GLN A 372 25.23 -3.51 10.38
N VAL A 373 24.80 -4.71 10.78
CA VAL A 373 23.56 -4.94 11.52
C VAL A 373 23.83 -5.60 12.86
N ARG A 374 23.06 -5.23 13.86
CA ARG A 374 22.99 -5.88 15.16
C ARG A 374 21.56 -6.29 15.43
N LEU A 375 21.29 -7.60 15.45
CA LEU A 375 20.00 -8.14 15.85
C LEU A 375 19.94 -8.25 17.38
N VAL A 376 18.86 -7.73 17.96
CA VAL A 376 18.53 -7.84 19.39
C VAL A 376 17.15 -8.46 19.50
N ILE A 377 17.03 -9.55 20.22
CA ILE A 377 15.74 -10.22 20.46
C ILE A 377 15.46 -10.10 21.95
N ASP A 378 14.39 -9.39 22.28
CA ASP A 378 13.93 -9.25 23.66
C ASP A 378 13.56 -10.63 24.21
N GLY A 379 13.94 -10.89 25.48
CA GLY A 379 13.80 -12.19 26.12
C GLY A 379 12.40 -12.48 26.62
#